data_34299ca36e36770ed89f8a4e51a0694d
#
_entry.id   34299ca36e36770ed89f8a4e51a0694d
#
_cell.length_a   1.000
_cell.length_b   1.000
_cell.length_c   1.000
_cell.angle_alpha   90.00
_cell.angle_beta   90.00
_cell.angle_gamma   90.00
#
_symmetry.space_group_name_H-M   'P 1'
#
loop_
_entity.id
_entity.type
_entity.pdbx_description
1 polymer ?
#
loop_
_entity_poly.entity_id
_entity_poly.type
_entity_poly.pdbx_seq_one_letter_code
_entity_poly.pdbx_strand_id
1 'polypeptide(L)'
;MKTENQSTLHQILKLQTTELHKKAHDIPYIANLLNNDIPLISYAGHIRAFSIIYEALENQILNPENEVLTDFLNDYSPRLPLLLTDLEYLKTKDDIDIVPENIYAGYVAEKELQYNKANQYKLLGFIYTMEGSLNGGSILKEHVKQTFKFVNNHGTMYLSSFDDKTKMFWHGFINKLNTKIVENKHKDDVIAGAREIFIDIIKIYESLTPVDEKTVVK
;
A
#
# COMPACT_ATOMS: atom_id res chain seq x y z
N MET A 1 32.91 10.72 -26.04
CA MET A 1 31.75 9.83 -26.01
C MET A 1 30.83 10.37 -24.96
N LYS A 2 29.63 10.86 -25.35
CA LYS A 2 28.57 11.21 -24.37
C LYS A 2 28.07 9.90 -23.80
N THR A 3 28.30 9.64 -22.52
CA THR A 3 27.60 8.58 -21.78
C THR A 3 26.10 8.92 -21.86
N GLU A 4 25.35 8.16 -22.61
CA GLU A 4 23.89 8.19 -22.53
C GLU A 4 23.52 7.97 -21.05
N ASN A 5 22.84 8.96 -20.48
CA ASN A 5 22.41 8.96 -19.10
C ASN A 5 21.27 7.93 -19.02
N GLN A 6 21.60 6.65 -18.84
CA GLN A 6 20.60 5.59 -18.72
C GLN A 6 19.73 5.90 -17.50
N SER A 7 18.42 5.98 -17.74
CA SER A 7 17.44 6.20 -16.67
C SER A 7 17.57 5.11 -15.60
N THR A 8 17.57 5.49 -14.33
CA THR A 8 17.59 4.53 -13.21
C THR A 8 16.28 3.72 -13.17
N LEU A 9 16.32 2.54 -12.55
CA LEU A 9 15.10 1.73 -12.41
C LEU A 9 13.98 2.52 -11.67
N HIS A 10 14.34 3.30 -10.66
CA HIS A 10 13.38 4.18 -9.98
C HIS A 10 12.72 5.22 -10.91
N GLN A 11 13.50 5.84 -11.81
CA GLN A 11 12.94 6.77 -12.80
C GLN A 11 11.99 6.06 -13.76
N ILE A 12 12.35 4.84 -14.19
CA ILE A 12 11.50 4.01 -15.05
C ILE A 12 10.21 3.62 -14.31
N LEU A 13 10.30 3.18 -13.06
CA LEU A 13 9.15 2.83 -12.24
C LEU A 13 8.19 4.00 -12.09
N LYS A 14 8.69 5.20 -11.77
CA LYS A 14 7.88 6.42 -11.72
C LYS A 14 7.12 6.66 -13.02
N LEU A 15 7.83 6.60 -14.14
CA LEU A 15 7.22 6.82 -15.46
C LEU A 15 6.15 5.77 -15.76
N GLN A 16 6.45 4.48 -15.50
CA GLN A 16 5.56 3.35 -15.82
C GLN A 16 4.33 3.25 -14.91
N THR A 17 4.35 3.91 -13.76
CA THR A 17 3.22 3.93 -12.80
C THR A 17 2.49 5.29 -12.75
N THR A 18 2.95 6.31 -13.47
CA THR A 18 2.37 7.67 -13.43
C THR A 18 0.87 7.69 -13.68
N GLU A 19 0.39 7.03 -14.74
CA GLU A 19 -1.03 7.00 -15.10
C GLU A 19 -1.86 6.25 -14.04
N LEU A 20 -1.34 5.15 -13.49
CA LEU A 20 -2.01 4.40 -12.44
C LEU A 20 -2.06 5.20 -11.13
N HIS A 21 -0.98 5.90 -10.79
CA HIS A 21 -0.95 6.79 -9.63
C HIS A 21 -1.98 7.91 -9.77
N LYS A 22 -2.04 8.55 -10.95
CA LYS A 22 -3.04 9.57 -11.23
C LYS A 22 -4.45 8.99 -11.12
N LYS A 23 -4.71 7.83 -11.75
CA LYS A 23 -6.02 7.17 -11.66
C LYS A 23 -6.41 6.89 -10.22
N ALA A 24 -5.51 6.36 -9.40
CA ALA A 24 -5.76 6.10 -7.98
C ALA A 24 -6.11 7.38 -7.20
N HIS A 25 -5.41 8.49 -7.51
CA HIS A 25 -5.65 9.78 -6.87
C HIS A 25 -7.01 10.40 -7.28
N ASP A 26 -7.44 10.18 -8.52
CA ASP A 26 -8.67 10.78 -9.08
C ASP A 26 -9.94 9.99 -8.67
N ILE A 27 -9.81 8.86 -7.94
CA ILE A 27 -10.98 8.10 -7.46
C ILE A 27 -11.74 8.93 -6.40
N PRO A 28 -13.09 8.99 -6.45
CA PRO A 28 -13.89 9.78 -5.53
C PRO A 28 -13.61 9.48 -4.05
N TYR A 29 -13.25 8.25 -3.68
CA TYR A 29 -12.83 7.92 -2.32
C TYR A 29 -11.69 8.83 -1.81
N ILE A 30 -10.63 9.01 -2.60
CA ILE A 30 -9.48 9.86 -2.21
C ILE A 30 -9.87 11.33 -2.18
N ALA A 31 -10.64 11.81 -3.18
CA ALA A 31 -11.12 13.18 -3.22
C ALA A 31 -12.01 13.50 -2.01
N ASN A 32 -12.94 12.60 -1.66
CA ASN A 32 -13.82 12.76 -0.52
C ASN A 32 -13.03 12.73 0.81
N LEU A 33 -12.03 11.85 0.93
CA LEU A 33 -11.16 11.80 2.10
C LEU A 33 -10.40 13.12 2.30
N LEU A 34 -9.86 13.70 1.22
CA LEU A 34 -9.17 15.00 1.25
C LEU A 34 -10.13 16.17 1.54
N ASN A 35 -11.40 16.02 1.22
CA ASN A 35 -12.44 17.01 1.51
C ASN A 35 -13.11 16.80 2.89
N ASN A 36 -12.62 15.85 3.69
CA ASN A 36 -13.19 15.46 4.98
C ASN A 36 -14.66 14.97 4.89
N ASP A 37 -15.01 14.32 3.78
CA ASP A 37 -16.37 13.88 3.44
C ASP A 37 -16.40 12.39 3.09
N ILE A 38 -16.00 11.52 4.03
CA ILE A 38 -16.13 10.07 3.89
C ILE A 38 -16.76 9.46 5.15
N PRO A 39 -17.56 8.39 5.01
CA PRO A 39 -18.01 7.60 6.15
C PRO A 39 -16.85 6.89 6.84
N LEU A 40 -16.95 6.73 8.16
CA LEU A 40 -15.93 6.01 8.94
C LEU A 40 -15.77 4.56 8.46
N ILE A 41 -16.85 3.91 8.04
CA ILE A 41 -16.82 2.55 7.49
C ILE A 41 -15.95 2.43 6.22
N SER A 42 -15.95 3.45 5.35
CA SER A 42 -15.08 3.48 4.15
C SER A 42 -13.61 3.56 4.54
N TYR A 43 -13.27 4.39 5.53
CA TYR A 43 -11.91 4.45 6.06
C TYR A 43 -11.49 3.14 6.74
N ALA A 44 -12.36 2.56 7.56
CA ALA A 44 -12.11 1.26 8.18
C ALA A 44 -11.90 0.14 7.13
N GLY A 45 -12.65 0.19 6.04
CA GLY A 45 -12.48 -0.68 4.87
C GLY A 45 -11.09 -0.53 4.22
N HIS A 46 -10.59 0.72 4.10
CA HIS A 46 -9.24 0.99 3.61
C HIS A 46 -8.19 0.30 4.51
N ILE A 47 -8.22 0.57 5.81
CA ILE A 47 -7.26 -0.01 6.77
C ILE A 47 -7.32 -1.54 6.73
N ARG A 48 -8.51 -2.13 6.64
CA ARG A 48 -8.70 -3.58 6.54
C ARG A 48 -8.14 -4.15 5.24
N ALA A 49 -8.42 -3.53 4.10
CA ALA A 49 -7.91 -4.02 2.82
C ALA A 49 -6.37 -3.98 2.77
N PHE A 50 -5.79 -2.92 3.32
CA PHE A 50 -4.33 -2.80 3.41
C PHE A 50 -3.73 -3.79 4.42
N SER A 51 -4.41 -4.11 5.53
CA SER A 51 -3.93 -5.14 6.45
C SER A 51 -3.86 -6.52 5.79
N ILE A 52 -4.82 -6.88 4.93
CA ILE A 52 -4.80 -8.13 4.15
C ILE A 52 -3.59 -8.16 3.22
N ILE A 53 -3.35 -7.07 2.50
CA ILE A 53 -2.20 -6.97 1.58
C ILE A 53 -0.89 -7.11 2.34
N TYR A 54 -0.72 -6.36 3.44
CA TYR A 54 0.52 -6.38 4.20
C TYR A 54 0.74 -7.70 4.93
N GLU A 55 -0.31 -8.37 5.43
CA GLU A 55 -0.16 -9.68 6.05
C GLU A 55 0.39 -10.70 5.05
N ALA A 56 -0.24 -10.80 3.87
CA ALA A 56 0.24 -11.71 2.82
C ALA A 56 1.65 -11.34 2.31
N LEU A 57 1.96 -10.05 2.20
CA LEU A 57 3.25 -9.57 1.70
C LEU A 57 4.36 -9.77 2.75
N GLU A 58 4.11 -9.48 4.01
CA GLU A 58 5.06 -9.64 5.11
C GLU A 58 5.39 -11.11 5.37
N ASN A 59 4.44 -12.02 5.15
CA ASN A 59 4.71 -13.47 5.18
C ASN A 59 5.72 -13.88 4.10
N GLN A 60 5.71 -13.24 2.91
CA GLN A 60 6.74 -13.46 1.90
C GLN A 60 8.09 -12.83 2.29
N ILE A 61 8.08 -11.66 2.91
CA ILE A 61 9.29 -10.95 3.36
C ILE A 61 10.00 -11.76 4.47
N LEU A 62 9.23 -12.35 5.37
CA LEU A 62 9.75 -13.11 6.50
C LEU A 62 10.14 -14.54 6.12
N ASN A 63 9.80 -15.01 4.92
CA ASN A 63 10.19 -16.34 4.45
C ASN A 63 11.71 -16.35 4.13
N PRO A 64 12.53 -17.13 4.88
CA PRO A 64 13.98 -17.17 4.68
C PRO A 64 14.40 -17.74 3.32
N GLU A 65 13.53 -18.45 2.61
CA GLU A 65 13.80 -18.95 1.26
C GLU A 65 13.78 -17.82 0.21
N ASN A 66 13.24 -16.65 0.57
CA ASN A 66 13.21 -15.48 -0.30
C ASN A 66 14.47 -14.63 -0.14
N GLU A 67 15.63 -15.16 -0.57
CA GLU A 67 16.94 -14.53 -0.41
C GLU A 67 17.03 -13.12 -1.00
N VAL A 68 16.39 -12.88 -2.15
CA VAL A 68 16.35 -11.56 -2.78
C VAL A 68 15.59 -10.57 -1.89
N LEU A 69 14.44 -10.96 -1.34
CA LEU A 69 13.67 -10.09 -0.43
C LEU A 69 14.47 -9.82 0.85
N THR A 70 15.09 -10.84 1.42
CA THR A 70 15.93 -10.70 2.61
C THR A 70 17.04 -9.69 2.41
N ASP A 71 17.77 -9.75 1.27
CA ASP A 71 18.84 -8.78 0.96
C ASP A 71 18.32 -7.34 0.80
N PHE A 72 17.14 -7.17 0.19
CA PHE A 72 16.58 -5.85 -0.06
C PHE A 72 15.94 -5.23 1.18
N LEU A 73 15.42 -6.04 2.11
CA LEU A 73 14.49 -5.64 3.16
C LEU A 73 15.03 -5.86 4.57
N ASN A 74 16.35 -6.01 4.73
CA ASN A 74 17.00 -6.22 6.02
C ASN A 74 16.67 -5.12 7.07
N ASP A 75 16.36 -3.90 6.64
CA ASP A 75 16.00 -2.77 7.50
C ASP A 75 14.48 -2.46 7.48
N TYR A 76 13.67 -3.36 6.90
CA TYR A 76 12.23 -3.20 6.82
C TYR A 76 11.58 -3.22 8.20
N SER A 77 10.62 -2.34 8.40
CA SER A 77 9.79 -2.34 9.62
C SER A 77 8.37 -2.76 9.26
N PRO A 78 7.83 -3.82 9.87
CA PRO A 78 6.49 -4.32 9.56
C PRO A 78 5.39 -3.25 9.72
N ARG A 79 4.45 -3.24 8.79
CA ARG A 79 3.29 -2.33 8.76
C ARG A 79 2.03 -2.97 9.32
N LEU A 80 1.93 -4.30 9.21
CA LEU A 80 0.78 -5.04 9.70
C LEU A 80 0.43 -4.73 11.17
N PRO A 81 1.37 -4.70 12.13
CA PRO A 81 1.04 -4.37 13.51
C PRO A 81 0.39 -2.98 13.68
N LEU A 82 0.78 -2.00 12.86
CA LEU A 82 0.20 -0.65 12.90
C LEU A 82 -1.24 -0.65 12.37
N LEU A 83 -1.47 -1.36 11.26
CA LEU A 83 -2.80 -1.53 10.66
C LEU A 83 -3.75 -2.27 11.61
N LEU A 84 -3.29 -3.32 12.27
CA LEU A 84 -4.09 -4.05 13.26
C LEU A 84 -4.41 -3.18 14.48
N THR A 85 -3.48 -2.36 14.94
CA THR A 85 -3.71 -1.39 16.03
C THR A 85 -4.78 -0.36 15.62
N ASP A 86 -4.72 0.14 14.38
CA ASP A 86 -5.74 1.05 13.86
C ASP A 86 -7.10 0.36 13.77
N LEU A 87 -7.18 -0.87 13.28
CA LEU A 87 -8.42 -1.64 13.23
C LEU A 87 -9.04 -1.85 14.61
N GLU A 88 -8.25 -2.22 15.62
CA GLU A 88 -8.74 -2.40 16.99
C GLU A 88 -9.31 -1.09 17.55
N TYR A 89 -8.66 0.05 17.27
CA TYR A 89 -9.20 1.34 17.67
C TYR A 89 -10.51 1.67 16.94
N LEU A 90 -10.58 1.42 15.63
CA LEU A 90 -11.77 1.69 14.82
C LEU A 90 -12.97 0.84 15.27
N LYS A 91 -12.75 -0.39 15.74
CA LYS A 91 -13.79 -1.24 16.36
C LYS A 91 -14.47 -0.58 17.57
N THR A 92 -13.77 0.29 18.28
CA THR A 92 -14.35 1.01 19.44
C THR A 92 -15.22 2.19 19.06
N LYS A 93 -15.27 2.53 17.77
CA LYS A 93 -16.05 3.63 17.22
C LYS A 93 -17.25 3.06 16.49
N ASP A 94 -18.42 3.62 16.77
CA ASP A 94 -19.72 3.31 16.17
C ASP A 94 -19.78 1.98 15.38
N ASP A 95 -20.67 1.09 15.70
CA ASP A 95 -21.04 -0.20 15.09
C ASP A 95 -20.40 -0.52 13.71
N ILE A 96 -19.06 -0.37 13.61
CA ILE A 96 -18.34 -0.75 12.41
C ILE A 96 -18.39 -2.27 12.31
N ASP A 97 -19.22 -2.75 11.38
CA ASP A 97 -19.31 -4.17 11.10
C ASP A 97 -17.96 -4.66 10.52
N ILE A 98 -17.26 -5.44 11.34
CA ILE A 98 -15.96 -5.97 10.97
C ILE A 98 -16.18 -7.32 10.35
N VAL A 99 -15.57 -7.52 9.17
CA VAL A 99 -15.54 -8.83 8.51
C VAL A 99 -15.16 -9.91 9.53
N PRO A 100 -15.98 -10.97 9.68
CA PRO A 100 -15.67 -12.09 10.56
C PRO A 100 -14.26 -12.64 10.31
N GLU A 101 -13.59 -13.07 11.37
CA GLU A 101 -12.19 -13.51 11.32
C GLU A 101 -11.92 -14.60 10.27
N ASN A 102 -12.85 -15.54 10.12
CA ASN A 102 -12.74 -16.59 9.09
C ASN A 102 -12.79 -16.06 7.66
N ILE A 103 -13.54 -14.99 7.39
CA ILE A 103 -13.60 -14.34 6.09
C ILE A 103 -12.33 -13.53 5.85
N TYR A 104 -11.85 -12.83 6.87
CA TYR A 104 -10.56 -12.13 6.82
C TYR A 104 -9.42 -13.09 6.48
N ALA A 105 -9.32 -14.21 7.19
CA ALA A 105 -8.32 -15.25 6.92
C ALA A 105 -8.43 -15.82 5.49
N GLY A 106 -9.64 -15.93 4.96
CA GLY A 106 -9.87 -16.33 3.57
C GLY A 106 -9.28 -15.33 2.56
N TYR A 107 -9.44 -14.04 2.79
CA TYR A 107 -8.85 -13.01 1.92
C TYR A 107 -7.32 -12.98 2.01
N VAL A 108 -6.76 -13.16 3.22
CA VAL A 108 -5.31 -13.27 3.39
C VAL A 108 -4.78 -14.48 2.62
N ALA A 109 -5.40 -15.65 2.75
CA ALA A 109 -5.00 -16.87 2.06
C ALA A 109 -5.08 -16.72 0.52
N GLU A 110 -6.08 -16.01 -0.01
CA GLU A 110 -6.18 -15.69 -1.44
C GLU A 110 -5.00 -14.84 -1.90
N LYS A 111 -4.65 -13.79 -1.15
CA LYS A 111 -3.51 -12.94 -1.46
C LYS A 111 -2.18 -13.67 -1.32
N GLU A 112 -2.01 -14.49 -0.30
CA GLU A 112 -0.83 -15.36 -0.15
C GLU A 112 -0.66 -16.29 -1.36
N LEU A 113 -1.76 -16.93 -1.82
CA LEU A 113 -1.71 -17.77 -3.01
C LEU A 113 -1.30 -16.99 -4.25
N GLN A 114 -1.76 -15.76 -4.40
CA GLN A 114 -1.36 -14.85 -5.48
C GLN A 114 0.14 -14.52 -5.39
N TYR A 115 0.62 -14.16 -4.21
CA TYR A 115 2.00 -13.71 -3.98
C TYR A 115 3.00 -14.88 -4.04
N ASN A 116 2.63 -16.07 -3.59
CA ASN A 116 3.43 -17.29 -3.75
C ASN A 116 3.71 -17.66 -5.21
N LYS A 117 2.84 -17.22 -6.15
CA LYS A 117 3.05 -17.40 -7.59
C LYS A 117 3.95 -16.32 -8.20
N ALA A 118 4.15 -15.22 -7.50
CA ALA A 118 5.02 -14.15 -7.95
C ALA A 118 6.49 -14.51 -7.68
N ASN A 119 7.38 -14.20 -8.61
CA ASN A 119 8.80 -14.27 -8.30
C ASN A 119 9.22 -13.12 -7.37
N GLN A 120 10.37 -13.26 -6.71
CA GLN A 120 10.84 -12.31 -5.71
C GLN A 120 11.04 -10.88 -6.27
N TYR A 121 11.42 -10.72 -7.53
CA TYR A 121 11.55 -9.41 -8.17
C TYR A 121 10.19 -8.73 -8.37
N LYS A 122 9.17 -9.49 -8.71
CA LYS A 122 7.80 -8.97 -8.78
C LYS A 122 7.30 -8.50 -7.41
N LEU A 123 7.62 -9.24 -6.35
CA LEU A 123 7.31 -8.84 -4.97
C LEU A 123 8.03 -7.55 -4.57
N LEU A 124 9.28 -7.30 -5.03
CA LEU A 124 9.94 -6.00 -4.85
C LEU A 124 9.14 -4.85 -5.48
N GLY A 125 8.47 -5.09 -6.60
CA GLY A 125 7.58 -4.12 -7.23
C GLY A 125 6.34 -3.82 -6.37
N PHE A 126 5.76 -4.83 -5.71
CA PHE A 126 4.66 -4.64 -4.75
C PHE A 126 5.12 -3.75 -3.59
N ILE A 127 6.26 -4.08 -2.99
CA ILE A 127 6.85 -3.33 -1.88
C ILE A 127 7.16 -1.89 -2.29
N TYR A 128 7.70 -1.68 -3.50
CA TYR A 128 7.96 -0.35 -4.04
C TYR A 128 6.71 0.53 -4.03
N THR A 129 5.59 0.01 -4.48
CA THR A 129 4.34 0.78 -4.53
C THR A 129 3.75 0.98 -3.14
N MET A 130 3.71 -0.07 -2.31
CA MET A 130 3.13 0.01 -0.96
C MET A 130 3.93 0.96 -0.06
N GLU A 131 5.25 0.83 0.00
CA GLU A 131 6.10 1.71 0.80
C GLU A 131 6.18 3.13 0.21
N GLY A 132 6.18 3.26 -1.12
CA GLY A 132 6.13 4.56 -1.80
C GLY A 132 4.86 5.35 -1.49
N SER A 133 3.73 4.69 -1.27
CA SER A 133 2.44 5.33 -0.93
C SER A 133 2.45 6.01 0.44
N LEU A 134 3.30 5.55 1.38
CA LEU A 134 3.44 6.16 2.71
C LEU A 134 3.92 7.61 2.66
N ASN A 135 4.61 8.02 1.58
CA ASN A 135 4.99 9.43 1.41
C ASN A 135 3.77 10.37 1.40
N GLY A 136 2.63 9.91 0.85
CA GLY A 136 1.37 10.64 0.88
C GLY A 136 0.57 10.45 2.18
N GLY A 137 0.91 9.44 2.98
CA GLY A 137 0.17 9.07 4.19
C GLY A 137 0.05 10.19 5.21
N SER A 138 1.09 11.02 5.36
CA SER A 138 1.08 12.16 6.28
C SER A 138 0.02 13.20 5.94
N ILE A 139 -0.29 13.39 4.65
CA ILE A 139 -1.36 14.29 4.20
C ILE A 139 -2.71 13.67 4.54
N LEU A 140 -2.94 12.42 4.14
CA LEU A 140 -4.17 11.70 4.43
C LEU A 140 -4.46 11.61 5.92
N LYS A 141 -3.44 11.40 6.74
CA LYS A 141 -3.53 11.35 8.20
C LYS A 141 -4.22 12.59 8.78
N GLU A 142 -3.79 13.79 8.37
CA GLU A 142 -4.33 15.02 8.92
C GLU A 142 -5.82 15.18 8.56
N HIS A 143 -6.21 14.82 7.33
CA HIS A 143 -7.62 14.82 6.92
C HIS A 143 -8.44 13.79 7.72
N VAL A 144 -7.97 12.55 7.87
CA VAL A 144 -8.61 11.51 8.67
C VAL A 144 -8.82 11.97 10.11
N LYS A 145 -7.77 12.55 10.74
CA LYS A 145 -7.86 13.06 12.12
C LYS A 145 -8.89 14.17 12.27
N GLN A 146 -8.97 15.09 11.30
CA GLN A 146 -9.94 16.17 11.29
C GLN A 146 -11.37 15.65 11.11
N THR A 147 -11.59 14.77 10.13
CA THR A 147 -12.90 14.19 9.79
C THR A 147 -13.48 13.43 10.98
N PHE A 148 -12.72 12.55 11.59
CA PHE A 148 -13.22 11.66 12.65
C PHE A 148 -12.86 12.12 14.07
N LYS A 149 -12.24 13.29 14.21
CA LYS A 149 -11.79 13.87 15.50
C LYS A 149 -10.92 12.91 16.30
N PHE A 150 -10.05 12.18 15.61
CA PHE A 150 -9.12 11.28 16.27
C PHE A 150 -8.06 12.05 17.05
N VAL A 151 -7.75 11.56 18.26
CA VAL A 151 -6.75 12.15 19.13
C VAL A 151 -5.42 11.37 19.03
N ASN A 152 -4.32 12.08 19.14
CA ASN A 152 -2.99 11.52 18.98
C ASN A 152 -2.86 10.84 17.59
N ASN A 153 -2.35 9.60 17.55
CA ASN A 153 -2.27 8.80 16.31
C ASN A 153 -3.25 7.61 16.32
N HIS A 154 -4.19 7.56 17.26
CA HIS A 154 -5.19 6.48 17.30
C HIS A 154 -6.00 6.46 16.00
N GLY A 155 -6.11 5.29 15.39
CA GLY A 155 -6.78 5.09 14.10
C GLY A 155 -5.98 5.58 12.88
N THR A 156 -4.75 6.09 13.08
CA THR A 156 -3.86 6.60 12.03
C THR A 156 -2.40 6.20 12.23
N MET A 157 -2.13 5.14 12.97
CA MET A 157 -0.77 4.64 13.22
C MET A 157 -0.06 4.28 11.91
N TYR A 158 -0.75 3.58 11.03
CA TYR A 158 -0.23 3.24 9.70
C TYR A 158 0.10 4.49 8.87
N LEU A 159 -0.81 5.45 8.77
CA LEU A 159 -0.58 6.71 8.05
C LEU A 159 0.52 7.59 8.69
N SER A 160 0.81 7.36 9.96
CA SER A 160 1.87 8.05 10.72
C SER A 160 3.24 7.38 10.60
N SER A 161 3.34 6.25 9.91
CA SER A 161 4.54 5.41 9.92
C SER A 161 5.67 5.91 9.00
N PHE A 162 5.46 7.00 8.25
CA PHE A 162 6.50 7.60 7.42
C PHE A 162 7.38 8.55 8.24
N ASP A 163 8.10 7.99 9.20
CA ASP A 163 9.08 8.65 10.04
C ASP A 163 10.48 8.68 9.39
N ASP A 164 11.48 9.19 10.12
CA ASP A 164 12.85 9.28 9.60
C ASP A 164 13.47 7.89 9.36
N LYS A 165 13.14 6.90 10.17
CA LYS A 165 13.59 5.51 9.96
C LYS A 165 13.03 4.93 8.65
N THR A 166 11.75 5.15 8.40
CA THR A 166 11.10 4.73 7.16
C THR A 166 11.65 5.46 5.93
N LYS A 167 11.96 6.75 6.06
CA LYS A 167 12.64 7.50 4.98
C LYS A 167 14.03 6.95 4.68
N MET A 168 14.81 6.61 5.72
CA MET A 168 16.13 6.00 5.54
C MET A 168 16.00 4.63 4.85
N PHE A 169 15.10 3.78 5.30
CA PHE A 169 14.78 2.51 4.65
C PHE A 169 14.42 2.74 3.17
N TRP A 170 13.48 3.65 2.88
CA TRP A 170 13.06 3.95 1.52
C TRP A 170 14.22 4.37 0.61
N HIS A 171 15.08 5.27 1.06
CA HIS A 171 16.25 5.69 0.29
C HIS A 171 17.22 4.53 0.05
N GLY A 172 17.48 3.69 1.06
CA GLY A 172 18.30 2.49 0.94
C GLY A 172 17.71 1.48 -0.05
N PHE A 173 16.40 1.25 0.04
CA PHE A 173 15.67 0.35 -0.86
C PHE A 173 15.75 0.83 -2.32
N ILE A 174 15.47 2.11 -2.59
CA ILE A 174 15.62 2.70 -3.93
C ILE A 174 17.04 2.58 -4.46
N ASN A 175 18.04 2.81 -3.62
CA ASN A 175 19.44 2.64 -4.03
C ASN A 175 19.74 1.19 -4.41
N LYS A 176 19.26 0.20 -3.63
CA LYS A 176 19.41 -1.23 -3.96
C LYS A 176 18.69 -1.58 -5.27
N LEU A 177 17.47 -1.08 -5.50
CA LEU A 177 16.78 -1.28 -6.79
C LEU A 177 17.61 -0.77 -7.97
N ASN A 178 18.18 0.43 -7.85
CA ASN A 178 18.95 1.05 -8.93
C ASN A 178 20.29 0.36 -9.19
N THR A 179 20.92 -0.22 -8.18
CA THR A 179 22.28 -0.75 -8.27
C THR A 179 22.36 -2.26 -8.43
N LYS A 180 21.41 -3.00 -7.86
CA LYS A 180 21.42 -4.47 -7.86
C LYS A 180 20.52 -5.08 -8.93
N ILE A 181 19.47 -4.40 -9.37
CA ILE A 181 18.59 -4.89 -10.44
C ILE A 181 19.13 -4.44 -11.80
N VAL A 182 20.03 -5.23 -12.35
CA VAL A 182 20.73 -4.90 -13.61
C VAL A 182 20.12 -5.60 -14.82
N GLU A 183 19.63 -6.83 -14.66
CA GLU A 183 19.05 -7.62 -15.74
C GLU A 183 17.68 -7.07 -16.17
N ASN A 184 17.45 -6.94 -17.47
CA ASN A 184 16.21 -6.41 -18.01
C ASN A 184 14.99 -7.23 -17.56
N LYS A 185 15.09 -8.56 -17.57
CA LYS A 185 14.03 -9.44 -17.08
C LYS A 185 13.60 -9.11 -15.65
N HIS A 186 14.56 -8.89 -14.76
CA HIS A 186 14.27 -8.55 -13.37
C HIS A 186 13.68 -7.13 -13.23
N LYS A 187 14.13 -6.19 -14.07
CA LYS A 187 13.49 -4.85 -14.14
C LYS A 187 12.04 -4.96 -14.58
N ASP A 188 11.77 -5.76 -15.60
CA ASP A 188 10.40 -5.98 -16.11
C ASP A 188 9.51 -6.62 -15.05
N ASP A 189 10.03 -7.58 -14.28
CA ASP A 189 9.31 -8.20 -13.16
C ASP A 189 8.97 -7.17 -12.06
N VAL A 190 9.92 -6.31 -11.66
CA VAL A 190 9.69 -5.24 -10.67
C VAL A 190 8.63 -4.26 -11.19
N ILE A 191 8.71 -3.85 -12.45
CA ILE A 191 7.74 -2.94 -13.06
C ILE A 191 6.35 -3.59 -13.12
N ALA A 192 6.27 -4.86 -13.51
CA ALA A 192 5.02 -5.59 -13.54
C ALA A 192 4.36 -5.66 -12.16
N GLY A 193 5.15 -5.96 -11.12
CA GLY A 193 4.68 -5.96 -9.74
C GLY A 193 4.16 -4.59 -9.29
N ALA A 194 4.91 -3.53 -9.52
CA ALA A 194 4.50 -2.18 -9.14
C ALA A 194 3.17 -1.78 -9.81
N ARG A 195 2.97 -2.15 -11.07
CA ARG A 195 1.72 -1.89 -11.80
C ARG A 195 0.55 -2.73 -11.29
N GLU A 196 0.79 -4.01 -10.99
CA GLU A 196 -0.25 -4.93 -10.51
C GLU A 196 -0.83 -4.48 -9.17
N ILE A 197 0.01 -4.14 -8.20
CA ILE A 197 -0.47 -3.69 -6.90
C ILE A 197 -1.18 -2.32 -6.99
N PHE A 198 -0.77 -1.43 -7.89
CA PHE A 198 -1.53 -0.20 -8.17
C PHE A 198 -2.94 -0.51 -8.67
N ILE A 199 -3.10 -1.50 -9.54
CA ILE A 199 -4.41 -1.93 -10.03
C ILE A 199 -5.27 -2.47 -8.88
N ASP A 200 -4.70 -3.22 -7.95
CA ASP A 200 -5.41 -3.70 -6.76
C ASP A 200 -5.82 -2.54 -5.84
N ILE A 201 -4.93 -1.57 -5.60
CA ILE A 201 -5.24 -0.36 -4.83
C ILE A 201 -6.40 0.43 -5.48
N ILE A 202 -6.38 0.59 -6.80
CA ILE A 202 -7.45 1.25 -7.55
C ILE A 202 -8.79 0.56 -7.30
N LYS A 203 -8.86 -0.77 -7.43
CA LYS A 203 -10.09 -1.55 -7.17
C LYS A 203 -10.57 -1.39 -5.73
N ILE A 204 -9.65 -1.40 -4.77
CA ILE A 204 -9.98 -1.16 -3.36
C ILE A 204 -10.62 0.21 -3.22
N TYR A 205 -10.00 1.27 -3.71
CA TYR A 205 -10.54 2.63 -3.60
C TYR A 205 -11.87 2.80 -4.34
N GLU A 206 -12.04 2.17 -5.51
CA GLU A 206 -13.33 2.14 -6.22
C GLU A 206 -14.42 1.47 -5.36
N SER A 207 -14.11 0.38 -4.65
CA SER A 207 -15.06 -0.32 -3.77
C SER A 207 -15.41 0.45 -2.48
N LEU A 208 -14.56 1.38 -2.05
CA LEU A 208 -14.75 2.19 -0.85
C LEU A 208 -15.45 3.52 -1.13
N THR A 209 -15.67 3.84 -2.40
CA THR A 209 -16.40 5.04 -2.79
C THR A 209 -17.87 4.89 -2.38
N PRO A 210 -18.44 5.80 -1.58
CA PRO A 210 -19.86 5.77 -1.26
C PRO A 210 -20.70 5.83 -2.53
N VAL A 211 -21.63 4.90 -2.68
CA VAL A 211 -22.59 4.94 -3.79
C VAL A 211 -23.64 6.01 -3.43
N ASP A 212 -23.73 7.05 -4.25
CA ASP A 212 -24.80 8.04 -4.10
C ASP A 212 -26.16 7.34 -4.27
N GLU A 213 -26.95 7.26 -3.20
CA GLU A 213 -28.29 6.64 -3.24
C GLU A 213 -29.20 7.31 -4.28
N LYS A 214 -28.85 8.50 -4.77
CA LYS A 214 -29.59 9.22 -5.82
C LYS A 214 -29.40 8.64 -7.23
N THR A 215 -28.44 7.74 -7.43
CA THR A 215 -28.13 7.16 -8.76
C THR A 215 -28.80 5.79 -8.98
N VAL A 216 -29.42 5.21 -7.97
CA VAL A 216 -30.03 3.86 -8.04
C VAL A 216 -31.50 3.89 -8.48
N VAL A 217 -32.07 5.07 -8.72
CA VAL A 217 -33.47 5.22 -9.20
C VAL A 217 -33.45 5.76 -10.62
N LYS A 218 -33.22 4.87 -11.60
CA LYS A 218 -33.74 5.02 -12.96
C LYS A 218 -33.98 3.64 -13.57
#